data_b9a166aac1cb2732f8ba0b923a68bb7d
#
_entry.id   b9a166aac1cb2732f8ba0b923a68bb7d
#
_cell.length_a   1.000
_cell.length_b   1.000
_cell.length_c   1.000
_cell.angle_alpha   90.00
_cell.angle_beta   90.00
_cell.angle_gamma   90.00
#
_symmetry.space_group_name_H-M   'P 1'
#
loop_
_entity.id
_entity.type
_entity.pdbx_description
1 polymer ?
#
loop_
_entity_poly.entity_id
_entity_poly.type
_entity_poly.pdbx_seq_one_letter_code
_entity_poly.pdbx_strand_id
1 'polypeptide(L)'
;MNKLTHAAAKKVFSGIADYAIGQVNKNPEEAYAKIVDTAEKYMKDFGTGVNWDYIRKVACNPEYTLNRYITSMVKDLHPNVLKTTLMNLGFEAFYNGTKTIREMRQIHNCNIPWIILMDPTSACNLH
;
A
#
# COMPACT_ATOMS: atom_id res chain seq x y z
N MET A 1 10.24 -10.71 12.94
CA MET A 1 11.13 -10.51 11.77
C MET A 1 12.44 -9.89 12.27
N ASN A 2 13.58 -10.43 11.86
CA ASN A 2 14.89 -9.88 12.26
C ASN A 2 15.03 -8.46 11.68
N LYS A 3 15.59 -7.51 12.44
CA LYS A 3 15.79 -6.12 12.00
C LYS A 3 16.53 -6.00 10.67
N LEU A 4 17.44 -6.94 10.40
CA LEU A 4 18.22 -6.98 9.15
C LEU A 4 17.32 -7.31 7.94
N THR A 5 16.40 -8.24 8.10
CA THR A 5 15.46 -8.63 7.02
C THR A 5 14.42 -7.54 6.74
N HIS A 6 13.98 -6.81 7.78
CA HIS A 6 13.09 -5.67 7.62
C HIS A 6 13.76 -4.52 6.84
N ALA A 7 14.99 -4.16 7.21
CA ALA A 7 15.74 -3.10 6.54
C ALA A 7 16.01 -3.43 5.05
N ALA A 8 16.37 -4.68 4.76
CA ALA A 8 16.60 -5.14 3.40
C ALA A 8 15.29 -5.09 2.56
N ALA A 9 14.19 -5.59 3.11
CA ALA A 9 12.87 -5.54 2.46
C ALA A 9 12.41 -4.10 2.22
N LYS A 10 12.60 -3.22 3.21
CA LYS A 10 12.28 -1.79 3.09
C LYS A 10 13.06 -1.11 1.96
N LYS A 11 14.34 -1.43 1.81
CA LYS A 11 15.19 -0.89 0.75
C LYS A 11 14.73 -1.36 -0.65
N VAL A 12 14.39 -2.64 -0.78
CA VAL A 12 13.86 -3.20 -2.03
C VAL A 12 12.53 -2.55 -2.38
N PHE A 13 11.60 -2.46 -1.41
CA PHE A 13 10.31 -1.83 -1.63
C PHE A 13 10.43 -0.35 -2.00
N SER A 14 11.36 0.38 -1.37
CA SER A 14 11.65 1.77 -1.74
C SER A 14 12.11 1.90 -3.19
N GLY A 15 12.97 1.02 -3.68
CA GLY A 15 13.40 1.00 -5.08
C GLY A 15 12.24 0.70 -6.05
N ILE A 16 11.36 -0.23 -5.68
CA ILE A 16 10.15 -0.53 -6.47
C ILE A 16 9.21 0.69 -6.50
N ALA A 17 9.03 1.37 -5.38
CA ALA A 17 8.20 2.57 -5.31
C ALA A 17 8.75 3.71 -6.19
N ASP A 18 10.05 3.97 -6.16
CA ASP A 18 10.69 4.98 -7.02
C ASP A 18 10.51 4.64 -8.50
N TYR A 19 10.71 3.37 -8.87
CA TYR A 19 10.51 2.89 -10.22
C TYR A 19 9.04 3.06 -10.66
N ALA A 20 8.09 2.64 -9.82
CA ALA A 20 6.66 2.72 -10.10
C ALA A 20 6.20 4.17 -10.31
N ILE A 21 6.58 5.09 -9.42
CA ILE A 21 6.26 6.52 -9.54
C ILE A 21 6.83 7.09 -10.84
N GLY A 22 8.08 6.75 -11.17
CA GLY A 22 8.72 7.19 -12.42
C GLY A 22 8.03 6.66 -13.67
N GLN A 23 7.52 5.43 -13.66
CA GLN A 23 6.80 4.84 -14.80
C GLN A 23 5.40 5.43 -14.98
N VAL A 24 4.65 5.61 -13.87
CA VAL A 24 3.29 6.19 -13.94
C VAL A 24 3.33 7.60 -14.48
N ASN A 25 4.35 8.39 -14.17
CA ASN A 25 4.51 9.74 -14.72
C ASN A 25 4.81 9.75 -16.23
N LYS A 26 5.39 8.68 -16.77
CA LYS A 26 5.72 8.57 -18.21
C LYS A 26 4.58 7.98 -19.04
N ASN A 27 4.07 6.84 -18.60
CA ASN A 27 3.00 6.11 -19.27
C ASN A 27 2.14 5.39 -18.22
N PRO A 28 1.04 6.02 -17.76
CA PRO A 28 0.20 5.47 -16.70
C PRO A 28 -0.37 4.08 -17.02
N GLU A 29 -0.85 3.88 -18.26
CA GLU A 29 -1.54 2.63 -18.63
C GLU A 29 -0.63 1.41 -18.56
N GLU A 30 0.58 1.50 -19.13
CA GLU A 30 1.56 0.42 -19.05
C GLU A 30 2.12 0.25 -17.62
N ALA A 31 2.27 1.35 -16.90
CA ALA A 31 2.80 1.32 -15.55
C ALA A 31 1.86 0.59 -14.59
N TYR A 32 0.56 0.84 -14.65
CA TYR A 32 -0.41 0.16 -13.78
C TYR A 32 -0.42 -1.35 -14.00
N ALA A 33 -0.38 -1.82 -15.24
CA ALA A 33 -0.31 -3.24 -15.54
C ALA A 33 0.93 -3.89 -14.88
N LYS A 34 2.11 -3.29 -15.07
CA LYS A 34 3.37 -3.79 -14.48
C LYS A 34 3.37 -3.75 -12.95
N ILE A 35 2.77 -2.71 -12.35
CA ILE A 35 2.64 -2.59 -10.89
C ILE A 35 1.73 -3.70 -10.34
N VAL A 36 0.58 -3.94 -10.98
CA VAL A 36 -0.36 -5.00 -10.56
C VAL A 36 0.30 -6.37 -10.71
N ASP A 37 0.97 -6.65 -11.82
CA ASP A 37 1.66 -7.93 -12.05
C ASP A 37 2.78 -8.15 -11.00
N THR A 38 3.52 -7.08 -10.69
CA THR A 38 4.55 -7.13 -9.66
C THR A 38 3.94 -7.38 -8.28
N ALA A 39 2.88 -6.66 -7.94
CA ALA A 39 2.17 -6.84 -6.68
C ALA A 39 1.60 -8.25 -6.55
N GLU A 40 0.95 -8.77 -7.59
CA GLU A 40 0.46 -10.14 -7.61
C GLU A 40 1.58 -11.15 -7.35
N LYS A 41 2.72 -11.02 -8.04
CA LYS A 41 3.86 -11.92 -7.89
C LYS A 41 4.40 -11.96 -6.46
N TYR A 42 4.53 -10.81 -5.81
CA TYR A 42 5.11 -10.72 -4.45
C TYR A 42 4.09 -10.83 -3.33
N MET A 43 2.81 -10.64 -3.61
CA MET A 43 1.74 -10.64 -2.61
C MET A 43 0.81 -11.86 -2.72
N LYS A 44 1.12 -12.85 -3.56
CA LYS A 44 0.35 -14.10 -3.68
C LYS A 44 0.11 -14.79 -2.34
N ASP A 45 1.11 -14.74 -1.47
CA ASP A 45 1.06 -15.37 -0.15
C ASP A 45 0.43 -14.49 0.93
N PHE A 46 0.01 -13.27 0.57
CA PHE A 46 -0.40 -12.24 1.53
C PHE A 46 -1.83 -12.34 2.00
N GLY A 47 -2.67 -13.05 1.30
CA GLY A 47 -4.06 -13.15 1.70
C GLY A 47 -4.88 -14.00 0.75
N THR A 48 -5.54 -14.97 1.29
CA THR A 48 -6.66 -15.64 0.65
C THR A 48 -7.76 -14.62 0.39
N GLY A 49 -8.10 -14.39 -0.87
CA GLY A 49 -9.27 -13.60 -1.24
C GLY A 49 -9.01 -12.30 -2.01
N VAL A 50 -7.77 -11.98 -2.36
CA VAL A 50 -7.49 -10.85 -3.26
C VAL A 50 -7.85 -11.25 -4.69
N ASN A 51 -8.83 -10.55 -5.26
CA ASN A 51 -9.21 -10.73 -6.67
C ASN A 51 -8.31 -9.88 -7.56
N TRP A 52 -7.20 -10.47 -8.03
CA TRP A 52 -6.22 -9.78 -8.87
C TRP A 52 -6.76 -9.37 -10.23
N ASP A 53 -7.68 -10.14 -10.81
CA ASP A 53 -8.32 -9.79 -12.07
C ASP A 53 -9.18 -8.54 -11.94
N TYR A 54 -9.89 -8.41 -10.81
CA TYR A 54 -10.64 -7.20 -10.51
C TYR A 54 -9.73 -6.00 -10.29
N ILE A 55 -8.64 -6.17 -9.53
CA ILE A 55 -7.65 -5.10 -9.32
C ILE A 55 -7.06 -4.66 -10.66
N ARG A 56 -6.65 -5.59 -11.51
CA ARG A 56 -6.12 -5.29 -12.84
C ARG A 56 -7.13 -4.55 -13.69
N LYS A 57 -8.38 -5.01 -13.72
CA LYS A 57 -9.47 -4.37 -14.45
C LYS A 57 -9.67 -2.91 -14.02
N VAL A 58 -9.68 -2.66 -12.71
CA VAL A 58 -9.90 -1.31 -12.16
C VAL A 58 -8.66 -0.42 -12.35
N ALA A 59 -7.47 -0.95 -12.10
CA ALA A 59 -6.22 -0.19 -12.18
C ALA A 59 -5.84 0.19 -13.62
N CYS A 60 -6.11 -0.68 -14.59
CA CYS A 60 -5.68 -0.47 -15.98
C CYS A 60 -6.75 0.20 -16.86
N ASN A 61 -7.96 0.42 -16.37
CA ASN A 61 -9.02 1.05 -17.17
C ASN A 61 -9.29 2.48 -16.71
N PRO A 62 -9.01 3.48 -17.58
CA PRO A 62 -9.21 4.90 -17.27
C PRO A 62 -10.68 5.32 -17.03
N GLU A 63 -11.65 4.49 -17.41
CA GLU A 63 -13.07 4.76 -17.15
C GLU A 63 -13.45 4.59 -15.69
N TYR A 64 -12.67 3.81 -14.93
CA TYR A 64 -12.92 3.65 -13.50
C TYR A 64 -12.50 4.90 -12.71
N THR A 65 -13.39 5.34 -11.85
CA THR A 65 -13.16 6.51 -10.98
C THR A 65 -11.89 6.36 -10.15
N LEU A 66 -11.61 5.14 -9.65
CA LEU A 66 -10.41 4.88 -8.87
C LEU A 66 -9.13 5.05 -9.69
N ASN A 67 -9.10 4.59 -10.95
CA ASN A 67 -7.95 4.81 -11.84
C ASN A 67 -7.71 6.30 -12.06
N ARG A 68 -8.75 7.06 -12.39
CA ARG A 68 -8.66 8.52 -12.60
C ARG A 68 -8.17 9.23 -11.34
N TYR A 69 -8.69 8.85 -10.18
CA TYR A 69 -8.30 9.42 -8.90
C TYR A 69 -6.82 9.17 -8.58
N ILE A 70 -6.35 7.92 -8.70
CA ILE A 70 -4.95 7.56 -8.48
C ILE A 70 -4.04 8.28 -9.48
N THR A 71 -4.43 8.33 -10.76
CA THR A 71 -3.66 9.01 -11.80
C THR A 71 -3.54 10.52 -11.53
N SER A 72 -4.62 11.16 -11.11
CA SER A 72 -4.62 12.56 -10.69
C SER A 72 -3.71 12.78 -9.49
N MET A 73 -3.82 11.96 -8.45
CA MET A 73 -2.93 12.05 -7.28
C MET A 73 -1.45 11.93 -7.66
N VAL A 74 -1.11 10.99 -8.55
CA VAL A 74 0.28 10.81 -8.98
C VAL A 74 0.80 12.02 -9.78
N LYS A 75 -0.05 12.66 -10.57
CA LYS A 75 0.31 13.86 -11.33
C LYS A 75 0.43 15.11 -10.47
N ASP A 76 -0.46 15.25 -9.49
CA ASP A 76 -0.61 16.48 -8.70
C ASP A 76 0.31 16.51 -7.47
N LEU A 77 0.70 15.34 -6.95
CA LEU A 77 1.52 15.24 -5.76
C LEU A 77 3.01 15.19 -6.07
N HIS A 78 3.79 15.85 -5.23
CA HIS A 78 5.25 15.75 -5.32
C HIS A 78 5.72 14.29 -5.13
N PRO A 79 6.68 13.77 -5.93
CA PRO A 79 7.16 12.39 -5.87
C PRO A 79 7.57 11.91 -4.47
N ASN A 80 8.15 12.79 -3.64
CA ASN A 80 8.52 12.45 -2.27
C ASN A 80 7.30 12.19 -1.38
N VAL A 81 6.19 12.91 -1.58
CA VAL A 81 4.94 12.69 -0.85
C VAL A 81 4.36 11.33 -1.23
N LEU A 82 4.30 11.03 -2.53
CA LEU A 82 3.86 9.73 -3.03
C LEU A 82 4.72 8.60 -2.47
N LYS A 83 6.04 8.76 -2.52
CA LYS A 83 6.97 7.77 -1.98
C LYS A 83 6.77 7.56 -0.48
N THR A 84 6.66 8.63 0.29
CA THR A 84 6.43 8.55 1.74
C THR A 84 5.12 7.84 2.06
N THR A 85 4.05 8.16 1.32
CA THR A 85 2.75 7.51 1.46
C THR A 85 2.83 6.01 1.13
N LEU A 86 3.46 5.64 0.02
CA LEU A 86 3.66 4.24 -0.37
C LEU A 86 4.50 3.48 0.65
N MET A 87 5.55 4.09 1.20
CA MET A 87 6.37 3.47 2.23
C MET A 87 5.60 3.27 3.54
N ASN A 88 4.84 4.26 3.98
CA ASN A 88 4.12 4.17 5.24
C ASN A 88 2.87 3.28 5.16
N LEU A 89 2.03 3.46 4.14
CA LEU A 89 0.83 2.65 3.98
C LEU A 89 1.14 1.30 3.33
N GLY A 90 1.88 1.27 2.23
CA GLY A 90 2.14 0.04 1.50
C GLY A 90 3.10 -0.88 2.26
N PHE A 91 4.27 -0.40 2.62
CA PHE A 91 5.27 -1.24 3.27
C PHE A 91 5.02 -1.41 4.77
N GLU A 92 4.93 -0.31 5.54
CA GLU A 92 4.85 -0.44 7.00
C GLU A 92 3.47 -0.92 7.47
N ALA A 93 2.37 -0.32 7.00
CA ALA A 93 1.04 -0.70 7.48
C ALA A 93 0.54 -2.00 6.84
N PHE A 94 0.50 -2.09 5.50
CA PHE A 94 -0.05 -3.28 4.85
C PHE A 94 0.91 -4.48 4.88
N TYR A 95 2.16 -4.32 4.46
CA TYR A 95 3.08 -5.45 4.40
C TYR A 95 3.55 -5.89 5.77
N ASN A 96 4.23 -5.04 6.51
CA ASN A 96 4.83 -5.37 7.79
C ASN A 96 3.78 -5.46 8.92
N GLY A 97 2.84 -4.52 8.96
CA GLY A 97 1.80 -4.45 9.99
C GLY A 97 0.87 -5.65 9.97
N THR A 98 0.40 -6.06 8.79
CA THR A 98 -0.47 -7.24 8.66
C THR A 98 0.20 -8.51 9.16
N LYS A 99 1.49 -8.69 8.87
CA LYS A 99 2.25 -9.84 9.39
C LYS A 99 2.35 -9.79 10.91
N THR A 100 2.70 -8.64 11.47
CA THR A 100 2.79 -8.45 12.92
C THR A 100 1.46 -8.70 13.62
N ILE A 101 0.35 -8.19 13.05
CA ILE A 101 -0.99 -8.42 13.60
C ILE A 101 -1.34 -9.91 13.61
N ARG A 102 -1.02 -10.65 12.56
CA ARG A 102 -1.27 -12.11 12.50
C ARG A 102 -0.48 -12.84 13.58
N GLU A 103 0.80 -12.52 13.76
CA GLU A 103 1.65 -13.10 14.80
C GLU A 103 1.09 -12.77 16.21
N MET A 104 0.73 -11.52 16.45
CA MET A 104 0.21 -11.07 17.74
C MET A 104 -1.18 -11.66 18.07
N ARG A 105 -2.05 -11.83 17.07
CA ARG A 105 -3.34 -12.52 17.26
C ARG A 105 -3.16 -13.94 17.79
N GLN A 106 -2.16 -14.66 17.29
CA GLN A 106 -1.87 -16.02 17.75
C GLN A 106 -1.32 -16.03 19.19
N ILE A 107 -0.43 -15.07 19.50
CA ILE A 107 0.20 -14.99 20.83
C ILE A 107 -0.82 -14.61 21.90
N HIS A 108 -1.66 -13.61 21.61
CA HIS A 108 -2.58 -13.04 22.61
C HIS A 108 -3.99 -13.64 22.54
N ASN A 109 -4.26 -14.51 21.57
CA ASN A 109 -5.59 -15.12 21.35
C ASN A 109 -6.73 -14.08 21.33
N CYS A 110 -6.48 -12.90 20.78
CA CYS A 110 -7.45 -11.82 20.69
C CYS A 110 -7.40 -11.14 19.32
N ASN A 111 -8.48 -10.43 18.98
CA ASN A 111 -8.51 -9.63 17.76
C ASN A 111 -7.76 -8.32 18.00
N ILE A 112 -6.73 -8.07 17.17
CA ILE A 112 -5.94 -6.83 17.23
C ILE A 112 -6.46 -5.88 16.16
N PRO A 113 -6.84 -4.64 16.52
CA PRO A 113 -7.34 -3.66 15.55
C PRO A 113 -6.24 -3.29 14.55
N TRP A 114 -6.63 -3.20 13.30
CA TRP A 114 -5.75 -2.82 12.20
C TRP A 114 -5.53 -1.29 12.13
N ILE A 115 -6.56 -0.53 12.48
CA ILE A 115 -6.53 0.94 12.54
C ILE A 115 -7.09 1.39 13.87
N ILE A 116 -6.45 2.37 14.46
CA ILE A 116 -6.95 3.12 15.62
C ILE A 116 -7.07 4.57 15.16
N LEU A 117 -8.29 5.10 15.21
CA LEU A 117 -8.53 6.52 15.00
C LEU A 117 -8.45 7.23 16.35
N MET A 118 -7.53 8.18 16.44
CA MET A 118 -7.42 9.06 17.60
C MET A 118 -7.76 10.48 17.16
N ASP A 119 -8.69 11.10 17.84
CA ASP A 119 -8.96 12.53 17.69
C ASP A 119 -8.29 13.29 18.85
N PRO A 120 -7.12 13.91 18.61
CA PRO A 120 -6.36 14.59 19.66
C PRO A 120 -6.87 16.00 19.95
N THR A 121 -8.12 16.32 19.61
CA THR A 121 -8.64 17.66 19.87
C THR A 121 -8.94 17.86 21.35
N SER A 122 -8.56 19.02 21.89
CA SER A 122 -8.91 19.44 23.25
C SER A 122 -10.37 19.93 23.36
N ALA A 123 -11.07 20.08 22.26
CA ALA A 123 -12.47 20.44 22.19
C ALA A 123 -13.33 19.17 22.12
N CYS A 124 -13.77 18.69 23.27
CA CYS A 124 -14.75 17.61 23.35
C CYS A 124 -16.15 18.16 23.04
N ASN A 125 -16.79 17.67 21.99
CA ASN A 125 -18.18 18.04 21.66
C ASN A 125 -19.22 17.25 22.48
N LEU A 126 -18.78 16.50 23.46
CA LEU A 126 -19.66 15.78 24.39
C LEU A 126 -19.99 16.70 25.58
N HIS A 127 -21.02 17.51 25.42
CA HIS A 127 -21.69 18.23 26.50
C HIS A 127 -23.05 17.59 26.75
#